data_52ed91baaaf78387a3937535f2a24062
#
_entry.id   52ed91baaaf78387a3937535f2a24062
#
_cell.length_a   1.000
_cell.length_b   1.000
_cell.length_c   1.000
_cell.angle_alpha   90.00
_cell.angle_beta   90.00
_cell.angle_gamma   90.00
#
_symmetry.space_group_name_H-M   'P 1'
#
loop_
_entity.id
_entity.type
_entity.pdbx_description
1 polymer ?
#
loop_
_entity_poly.entity_id
_entity_poly.type
_entity_poly.pdbx_seq_one_letter_code
_entity_poly.pdbx_strand_id
1 'polypeptide(L)'
;IAAEARIVRSRVANYRVGTGSLVEGVTALECRRRSAFGNGVGVATMNECGGRTVKIFDRLSAQVAYVMAVYRHRPQTIAALEKMVDAYAEERSSEIGEVGSDCRIVGARFIREVRIGNGVEIDGASILENATLCDGARVGVDVKAYDLIAAEGSVIDNGSIVERCFVGESCRLDKGFTAAESLFFANSHCENGEAASIFAGPY
;
A
#
# COMPACT_ATOMS: atom_id res chain seq x y z
N ILE A 1 -16.78 14.86 5.41
CA ILE A 1 -16.71 15.11 3.96
C ILE A 1 -16.34 16.57 3.80
N ALA A 2 -15.25 16.84 3.09
CA ALA A 2 -14.78 18.20 2.80
C ALA A 2 -15.59 18.89 1.69
N ALA A 3 -15.28 20.17 1.43
CA ALA A 3 -15.90 20.93 0.35
C ALA A 3 -15.66 20.28 -1.02
N GLU A 4 -16.63 20.39 -1.92
CA GLU A 4 -16.56 19.87 -3.29
C GLU A 4 -16.34 18.35 -3.42
N ALA A 5 -16.25 17.62 -2.31
CA ALA A 5 -16.18 16.17 -2.35
C ALA A 5 -17.55 15.57 -2.73
N ARG A 6 -17.54 14.57 -3.60
CA ARG A 6 -18.74 13.93 -4.14
C ARG A 6 -18.73 12.43 -3.86
N ILE A 7 -19.82 11.94 -3.24
CA ILE A 7 -20.04 10.51 -3.02
C ILE A 7 -21.33 10.14 -3.76
N VAL A 8 -21.22 9.25 -4.74
CA VAL A 8 -22.32 8.88 -5.64
C VAL A 8 -22.46 7.35 -5.67
N ARG A 9 -23.66 6.84 -5.37
CA ARG A 9 -23.97 5.39 -5.41
C ARG A 9 -22.92 4.52 -4.71
N SER A 10 -22.43 4.96 -3.56
CA SER A 10 -21.33 4.31 -2.83
C SER A 10 -21.66 4.18 -1.35
N ARG A 11 -21.20 3.09 -0.73
CA ARG A 11 -21.23 2.94 0.73
C ARG A 11 -19.90 3.41 1.30
N VAL A 12 -19.93 4.41 2.17
CA VAL A 12 -18.75 4.94 2.86
C VAL A 12 -19.01 4.91 4.37
N ALA A 13 -18.11 4.31 5.13
CA ALA A 13 -18.20 4.21 6.59
C ALA A 13 -16.85 4.45 7.26
N ASN A 14 -16.83 5.32 8.27
CA ASN A 14 -15.63 5.66 9.04
C ASN A 14 -14.47 6.20 8.18
N TYR A 15 -14.77 7.12 7.26
CA TYR A 15 -13.79 7.79 6.40
C TYR A 15 -13.94 9.31 6.42
N ARG A 16 -12.80 9.99 6.39
CA ARG A 16 -12.71 11.39 6.01
C ARG A 16 -12.44 11.45 4.50
N VAL A 17 -13.19 12.28 3.80
CA VAL A 17 -13.01 12.47 2.34
C VAL A 17 -12.60 13.91 2.10
N GLY A 18 -11.44 14.08 1.46
CA GLY A 18 -10.80 15.36 1.19
C GLY A 18 -11.49 16.15 0.06
N THR A 19 -11.08 17.40 -0.07
CA THR A 19 -11.65 18.37 -1.01
C THR A 19 -11.48 17.88 -2.46
N GLY A 20 -12.48 18.13 -3.31
CA GLY A 20 -12.44 17.82 -4.73
C GLY A 20 -12.51 16.33 -5.10
N SER A 21 -12.57 15.45 -4.09
CA SER A 21 -12.51 14.01 -4.33
C SER A 21 -13.85 13.42 -4.75
N LEU A 22 -13.81 12.47 -5.69
CA LEU A 22 -14.96 11.71 -6.20
C LEU A 22 -14.89 10.26 -5.73
N VAL A 23 -15.97 9.77 -5.10
CA VAL A 23 -16.19 8.36 -4.79
C VAL A 23 -17.48 7.92 -5.47
N GLU A 24 -17.37 7.11 -6.52
CA GLU A 24 -18.54 6.72 -7.33
C GLU A 24 -18.60 5.22 -7.58
N GLY A 25 -19.79 4.64 -7.34
CA GLY A 25 -20.06 3.22 -7.64
C GLY A 25 -19.22 2.26 -6.81
N VAL A 26 -18.77 2.64 -5.62
CA VAL A 26 -17.96 1.81 -4.72
C VAL A 26 -18.87 0.99 -3.82
N THR A 27 -18.72 -0.34 -3.86
CA THR A 27 -19.56 -1.24 -3.06
C THR A 27 -19.37 -0.99 -1.56
N ALA A 28 -18.11 -0.88 -1.10
CA ALA A 28 -17.80 -0.50 0.28
C ALA A 28 -16.41 0.16 0.38
N LEU A 29 -16.37 1.37 0.90
CA LEU A 29 -15.19 2.08 1.40
C LEU A 29 -15.36 2.19 2.92
N GLU A 30 -14.66 1.36 3.68
CA GLU A 30 -14.95 1.24 5.12
C GLU A 30 -13.69 0.99 5.98
N CYS A 31 -13.63 1.64 7.13
CA CYS A 31 -12.67 1.32 8.19
C CYS A 31 -13.45 0.66 9.32
N ARG A 32 -13.25 -0.64 9.53
CA ARG A 32 -14.03 -1.48 10.47
C ARG A 32 -13.34 -1.68 11.80
N ARG A 33 -12.05 -1.40 11.85
CA ARG A 33 -11.18 -1.59 13.02
C ARG A 33 -10.05 -0.57 13.01
N ARG A 34 -9.40 -0.40 14.16
CA ARG A 34 -8.14 0.36 14.21
C ARG A 34 -7.10 -0.32 13.32
N SER A 35 -6.46 0.45 12.47
CA SER A 35 -5.45 -0.01 11.51
C SER A 35 -4.33 1.00 11.38
N ALA A 36 -3.12 0.51 11.15
CA ALA A 36 -1.96 1.30 10.73
C ALA A 36 -1.86 1.40 9.19
N PHE A 37 -2.89 0.90 8.49
CA PHE A 37 -3.00 1.00 7.03
C PHE A 37 -1.79 0.42 6.28
N GLY A 38 -1.38 -0.79 6.65
CA GLY A 38 -0.21 -1.46 6.07
C GLY A 38 1.14 -1.09 6.69
N ASN A 39 1.23 0.01 7.47
CA ASN A 39 2.47 0.33 8.17
C ASN A 39 2.74 -0.68 9.29
N GLY A 40 4.00 -1.13 9.40
CA GLY A 40 4.42 -2.13 10.38
C GLY A 40 4.23 -3.58 9.94
N VAL A 41 3.65 -3.84 8.77
CA VAL A 41 3.54 -5.19 8.21
C VAL A 41 4.93 -5.76 7.93
N GLY A 42 5.17 -6.99 8.39
CA GLY A 42 6.41 -7.71 8.13
C GLY A 42 6.39 -8.40 6.77
N VAL A 43 7.40 -8.14 5.95
CA VAL A 43 7.61 -8.73 4.63
C VAL A 43 8.81 -9.66 4.68
N ALA A 44 8.62 -10.94 4.38
CA ALA A 44 9.67 -11.96 4.38
C ALA A 44 10.44 -11.95 3.05
N THR A 45 11.23 -10.91 2.84
CA THR A 45 11.99 -10.72 1.61
C THR A 45 13.28 -11.55 1.55
N MET A 46 13.80 -11.81 0.34
CA MET A 46 15.07 -12.49 0.03
C MET A 46 15.16 -13.95 0.52
N ASN A 47 14.13 -14.50 1.10
CA ASN A 47 14.10 -15.89 1.55
C ASN A 47 12.67 -16.33 1.86
N GLU A 48 12.09 -17.17 1.03
CA GLU A 48 10.74 -17.71 1.19
C GLU A 48 10.55 -18.48 2.50
N CYS A 49 11.63 -19.05 3.06
CA CYS A 49 11.59 -19.70 4.38
C CYS A 49 11.64 -18.70 5.55
N GLY A 50 11.67 -17.40 5.29
CA GLY A 50 11.72 -16.35 6.30
C GLY A 50 13.14 -16.06 6.84
N GLY A 51 13.21 -15.34 7.96
CA GLY A 51 14.47 -14.96 8.62
C GLY A 51 15.06 -13.61 8.17
N ARG A 52 14.48 -12.98 7.16
CA ARG A 52 14.87 -11.63 6.70
C ARG A 52 13.67 -10.72 6.59
N THR A 53 12.86 -10.69 7.65
CA THR A 53 11.67 -9.85 7.68
C THR A 53 12.04 -8.38 7.73
N VAL A 54 11.41 -7.59 6.84
CA VAL A 54 11.47 -6.14 6.82
C VAL A 54 10.09 -5.60 7.15
N LYS A 55 9.95 -4.79 8.18
CA LYS A 55 8.69 -4.08 8.46
C LYS A 55 8.55 -2.91 7.50
N ILE A 56 7.50 -2.94 6.66
CA ILE A 56 7.23 -1.89 5.69
C ILE A 56 6.51 -0.70 6.33
N PHE A 57 6.74 0.48 5.80
CA PHE A 57 6.05 1.72 6.16
C PHE A 57 6.18 2.75 5.04
N ASP A 58 5.33 3.76 5.02
CA ASP A 58 5.21 4.70 3.90
C ASP A 58 6.44 5.60 3.65
N ARG A 59 7.45 5.55 4.53
CA ARG A 59 8.75 6.23 4.36
C ARG A 59 9.93 5.28 4.24
N LEU A 60 9.66 4.03 3.88
CA LEU A 60 10.71 3.02 3.76
C LEU A 60 11.61 3.33 2.56
N SER A 61 12.89 3.50 2.79
CA SER A 61 13.90 3.59 1.73
C SER A 61 14.60 2.24 1.49
N ALA A 62 15.15 2.06 0.28
CA ALA A 62 15.92 0.87 -0.06
C ALA A 62 17.10 0.63 0.90
N GLN A 63 17.74 1.71 1.38
CA GLN A 63 18.85 1.63 2.31
C GLN A 63 18.42 1.08 3.68
N VAL A 64 17.31 1.58 4.22
CA VAL A 64 16.77 1.09 5.50
C VAL A 64 16.31 -0.36 5.37
N ALA A 65 15.60 -0.69 4.30
CA ALA A 65 15.18 -2.07 4.01
C ALA A 65 16.37 -3.02 3.87
N TYR A 66 17.42 -2.61 3.16
CA TYR A 66 18.64 -3.38 3.03
C TYR A 66 19.32 -3.67 4.37
N VAL A 67 19.42 -2.66 5.23
CA VAL A 67 19.98 -2.85 6.58
C VAL A 67 19.13 -3.85 7.36
N MET A 68 17.80 -3.71 7.35
CA MET A 68 16.88 -4.62 8.05
C MET A 68 16.98 -6.06 7.52
N ALA A 69 17.12 -6.26 6.20
CA ALA A 69 17.15 -7.59 5.59
C ALA A 69 18.52 -8.28 5.74
N VAL A 70 19.62 -7.55 5.64
CA VAL A 70 20.97 -8.12 5.45
C VAL A 70 21.82 -8.06 6.72
N TYR A 71 21.68 -7.01 7.55
CA TYR A 71 22.51 -6.83 8.75
C TYR A 71 22.04 -7.65 9.96
N ARG A 72 21.53 -8.87 9.73
CA ARG A 72 20.97 -9.76 10.78
C ARG A 72 21.99 -10.15 11.84
N HIS A 73 23.28 -10.04 11.54
CA HIS A 73 24.37 -10.21 12.52
C HIS A 73 24.49 -9.04 13.51
N ARG A 74 23.68 -7.99 13.38
CA ARG A 74 23.59 -6.84 14.28
C ARG A 74 22.18 -6.79 14.94
N PRO A 75 21.82 -7.76 15.82
CA PRO A 75 20.46 -7.91 16.33
C PRO A 75 19.96 -6.68 17.08
N GLN A 76 20.81 -5.97 17.78
CA GLN A 76 20.44 -4.74 18.49
C GLN A 76 20.03 -3.61 17.54
N THR A 77 20.75 -3.48 16.41
CA THR A 77 20.40 -2.48 15.37
C THR A 77 19.08 -2.81 14.72
N ILE A 78 18.85 -4.09 14.39
CA ILE A 78 17.58 -4.54 13.80
C ILE A 78 16.43 -4.28 14.78
N ALA A 79 16.58 -4.67 16.05
CA ALA A 79 15.55 -4.44 17.06
C ALA A 79 15.24 -2.95 17.26
N ALA A 80 16.23 -2.06 17.17
CA ALA A 80 16.03 -0.62 17.25
C ALA A 80 15.24 -0.08 16.06
N LEU A 81 15.56 -0.55 14.85
CA LEU A 81 14.83 -0.18 13.62
C LEU A 81 13.38 -0.71 13.65
N GLU A 82 13.18 -1.97 14.04
CA GLU A 82 11.83 -2.54 14.18
C GLU A 82 10.99 -1.76 15.19
N LYS A 83 11.56 -1.40 16.34
CA LYS A 83 10.88 -0.57 17.35
C LYS A 83 10.52 0.82 16.81
N MET A 84 11.41 1.42 16.01
CA MET A 84 11.13 2.70 15.35
C MET A 84 9.93 2.58 14.41
N VAL A 85 9.88 1.52 13.60
CA VAL A 85 8.76 1.29 12.68
C VAL A 85 7.47 0.99 13.45
N ASP A 86 7.52 0.22 14.55
CA ASP A 86 6.35 -0.05 15.39
C ASP A 86 5.78 1.23 16.00
N ALA A 87 6.65 2.10 16.51
CA ALA A 87 6.22 3.39 17.05
C ALA A 87 5.59 4.28 15.97
N TYR A 88 6.16 4.29 14.77
CA TYR A 88 5.62 5.00 13.63
C TYR A 88 4.26 4.45 13.19
N ALA A 89 4.12 3.13 13.10
CA ALA A 89 2.87 2.48 12.75
C ALA A 89 1.76 2.77 13.78
N GLU A 90 2.09 2.77 15.08
CA GLU A 90 1.14 3.12 16.13
C GLU A 90 0.69 4.59 16.04
N GLU A 91 1.60 5.51 15.74
CA GLU A 91 1.26 6.92 15.50
C GLU A 91 0.30 7.10 14.31
N ARG A 92 0.48 6.28 13.27
CA ARG A 92 -0.38 6.27 12.07
C ARG A 92 -1.71 5.55 12.25
N SER A 93 -1.84 4.77 13.31
CA SER A 93 -3.03 3.95 13.54
C SER A 93 -4.27 4.78 13.83
N SER A 94 -5.37 4.44 13.16
CA SER A 94 -6.66 5.11 13.32
C SER A 94 -7.83 4.14 13.12
N GLU A 95 -8.98 4.45 13.73
CA GLU A 95 -10.27 3.81 13.43
C GLU A 95 -11.00 4.49 12.26
N ILE A 96 -10.47 5.62 11.81
CA ILE A 96 -11.04 6.41 10.72
C ILE A 96 -10.05 6.39 9.56
N GLY A 97 -10.49 5.88 8.42
CA GLY A 97 -9.75 5.95 7.17
C GLY A 97 -9.73 7.37 6.59
N GLU A 98 -8.84 7.59 5.64
CA GLU A 98 -8.63 8.89 5.03
C GLU A 98 -8.55 8.77 3.51
N VAL A 99 -9.28 9.60 2.81
CA VAL A 99 -9.14 9.90 1.39
C VAL A 99 -8.64 11.33 1.28
N GLY A 100 -7.49 11.53 0.67
CA GLY A 100 -6.90 12.83 0.43
C GLY A 100 -7.73 13.73 -0.49
N SER A 101 -7.16 14.83 -0.91
CA SER A 101 -7.80 15.76 -1.86
C SER A 101 -7.61 15.31 -3.30
N ASP A 102 -8.54 15.71 -4.17
CA ASP A 102 -8.48 15.51 -5.62
C ASP A 102 -8.34 14.04 -6.05
N CYS A 103 -8.88 13.12 -5.25
CA CYS A 103 -8.87 11.69 -5.54
C CYS A 103 -10.04 11.31 -6.47
N ARG A 104 -9.80 10.29 -7.30
CA ARG A 104 -10.83 9.69 -8.14
C ARG A 104 -10.96 8.20 -7.83
N ILE A 105 -12.04 7.80 -7.17
CA ILE A 105 -12.31 6.41 -6.78
C ILE A 105 -13.60 5.97 -7.44
N VAL A 106 -13.51 5.12 -8.46
CA VAL A 106 -14.66 4.73 -9.29
C VAL A 106 -14.74 3.23 -9.46
N GLY A 107 -15.94 2.66 -9.31
CA GLY A 107 -16.23 1.27 -9.63
C GLY A 107 -15.53 0.21 -8.78
N ALA A 108 -14.83 0.59 -7.72
CA ALA A 108 -14.14 -0.36 -6.85
C ALA A 108 -15.15 -1.17 -6.02
N ARG A 109 -14.82 -2.44 -5.76
CA ARG A 109 -15.71 -3.29 -4.95
C ARG A 109 -15.48 -3.06 -3.47
N PHE A 110 -14.31 -3.43 -2.94
CA PHE A 110 -14.04 -3.35 -1.51
C PHE A 110 -12.73 -2.61 -1.24
N ILE A 111 -12.83 -1.55 -0.47
CA ILE A 111 -11.68 -0.77 0.05
C ILE A 111 -11.83 -0.75 1.57
N ARG A 112 -10.94 -1.46 2.27
CA ARG A 112 -11.03 -1.69 3.72
C ARG A 112 -9.73 -1.37 4.41
N GLU A 113 -9.80 -0.57 5.48
CA GLU A 113 -8.60 -0.17 6.23
C GLU A 113 -7.50 0.38 5.30
N VAL A 114 -7.85 1.26 4.36
CA VAL A 114 -6.91 1.85 3.40
C VAL A 114 -6.78 3.35 3.63
N ARG A 115 -5.56 3.83 3.76
CA ARG A 115 -5.26 5.26 3.72
C ARG A 115 -4.92 5.67 2.29
N ILE A 116 -5.58 6.69 1.80
CA ILE A 116 -5.49 7.16 0.43
C ILE A 116 -4.95 8.59 0.44
N GLY A 117 -3.80 8.82 -0.17
CA GLY A 117 -3.15 10.13 -0.32
C GLY A 117 -3.86 11.05 -1.30
N ASN A 118 -3.24 12.18 -1.63
CA ASN A 118 -3.82 13.15 -2.55
C ASN A 118 -3.65 12.71 -4.01
N GLY A 119 -4.61 13.08 -4.85
CA GLY A 119 -4.54 12.81 -6.29
C GLY A 119 -4.47 11.32 -6.67
N VAL A 120 -4.86 10.43 -5.77
CA VAL A 120 -4.89 8.99 -6.03
C VAL A 120 -6.05 8.64 -6.96
N GLU A 121 -5.77 7.79 -7.93
CA GLU A 121 -6.78 7.23 -8.83
C GLU A 121 -7.00 5.75 -8.54
N ILE A 122 -8.26 5.35 -8.29
CA ILE A 122 -8.68 3.95 -8.17
C ILE A 122 -9.80 3.70 -9.16
N ASP A 123 -9.60 2.81 -10.11
CA ASP A 123 -10.59 2.49 -11.14
C ASP A 123 -10.83 0.99 -11.23
N GLY A 124 -12.00 0.55 -10.78
CA GLY A 124 -12.44 -0.85 -10.91
C GLY A 124 -11.67 -1.87 -10.07
N ALA A 125 -10.97 -1.47 -9.03
CA ALA A 125 -10.25 -2.40 -8.15
C ALA A 125 -11.21 -3.40 -7.48
N SER A 126 -10.82 -4.68 -7.44
CA SER A 126 -11.62 -5.73 -6.82
C SER A 126 -11.57 -5.66 -5.30
N ILE A 127 -10.37 -5.60 -4.72
CA ILE A 127 -10.20 -5.49 -3.27
C ILE A 127 -8.88 -4.82 -2.91
N LEU A 128 -8.95 -3.86 -1.98
CA LEU A 128 -7.80 -3.25 -1.32
C LEU A 128 -8.03 -3.38 0.18
N GLU A 129 -7.10 -3.98 0.89
CA GLU A 129 -7.24 -4.20 2.34
C GLU A 129 -5.92 -3.96 3.07
N ASN A 130 -6.00 -3.20 4.18
CA ASN A 130 -4.86 -2.85 5.04
C ASN A 130 -3.69 -2.25 4.25
N ALA A 131 -3.92 -1.10 3.60
CA ALA A 131 -2.95 -0.50 2.70
C ALA A 131 -2.82 1.01 2.86
N THR A 132 -1.66 1.54 2.50
CA THR A 132 -1.44 2.96 2.24
C THR A 132 -1.13 3.17 0.77
N LEU A 133 -1.92 4.01 0.12
CA LEU A 133 -1.66 4.52 -1.21
C LEU A 133 -1.17 5.97 -1.06
N CYS A 134 0.09 6.22 -1.35
CA CYS A 134 0.67 7.56 -1.28
C CYS A 134 0.20 8.46 -2.42
N ASP A 135 0.60 9.73 -2.40
CA ASP A 135 0.12 10.74 -3.33
C ASP A 135 0.35 10.34 -4.81
N GLY A 136 -0.65 10.51 -5.65
CA GLY A 136 -0.60 10.21 -7.06
C GLY A 136 -0.49 8.72 -7.43
N ALA A 137 -0.60 7.81 -6.46
CA ALA A 137 -0.64 6.38 -6.75
C ALA A 137 -1.89 6.00 -7.56
N ARG A 138 -1.77 4.98 -8.41
CA ARG A 138 -2.86 4.49 -9.26
C ARG A 138 -3.11 3.01 -9.04
N VAL A 139 -4.38 2.65 -8.90
CA VAL A 139 -4.82 1.26 -8.80
C VAL A 139 -5.92 1.01 -9.82
N GLY A 140 -5.69 0.08 -10.72
CA GLY A 140 -6.60 -0.17 -11.84
C GLY A 140 -7.50 -1.38 -11.67
N VAL A 141 -8.02 -1.82 -12.82
CA VAL A 141 -9.10 -2.79 -12.92
C VAL A 141 -8.69 -4.16 -12.36
N ASP A 142 -9.61 -4.78 -11.60
CA ASP A 142 -9.48 -6.13 -11.05
C ASP A 142 -8.27 -6.37 -10.12
N VAL A 143 -7.58 -5.32 -9.70
CA VAL A 143 -6.48 -5.44 -8.74
C VAL A 143 -6.98 -5.97 -7.40
N LYS A 144 -6.20 -6.89 -6.82
CA LYS A 144 -6.35 -7.39 -5.45
C LYS A 144 -5.08 -7.11 -4.69
N ALA A 145 -5.17 -6.32 -3.62
CA ALA A 145 -4.01 -5.94 -2.83
C ALA A 145 -4.31 -6.02 -1.34
N TYR A 146 -3.35 -6.61 -0.61
CA TYR A 146 -3.45 -6.84 0.83
C TYR A 146 -2.12 -6.50 1.50
N ASP A 147 -2.19 -5.85 2.67
CA ASP A 147 -1.00 -5.55 3.48
C ASP A 147 0.08 -4.81 2.67
N LEU A 148 -0.31 -3.72 2.03
CA LEU A 148 0.47 -3.03 1.01
C LEU A 148 0.85 -1.60 1.43
N ILE A 149 2.05 -1.20 1.06
CA ILE A 149 2.41 0.22 0.89
C ILE A 149 2.69 0.45 -0.60
N ALA A 150 1.95 1.37 -1.20
CA ALA A 150 2.15 1.86 -2.56
C ALA A 150 2.62 3.32 -2.48
N ALA A 151 3.89 3.56 -2.78
CA ALA A 151 4.52 4.87 -2.66
C ALA A 151 4.10 5.83 -3.78
N GLU A 152 4.61 7.04 -3.75
CA GLU A 152 4.20 8.13 -4.63
C GLU A 152 4.31 7.76 -6.12
N GLY A 153 3.24 8.01 -6.86
CA GLY A 153 3.17 7.79 -8.30
C GLY A 153 3.30 6.33 -8.74
N SER A 154 3.23 5.37 -7.82
CA SER A 154 3.24 3.94 -8.16
C SER A 154 1.96 3.53 -8.89
N VAL A 155 2.05 2.51 -9.73
CA VAL A 155 0.95 1.98 -10.53
C VAL A 155 0.80 0.49 -10.32
N ILE A 156 -0.39 0.04 -9.93
CA ILE A 156 -0.75 -1.39 -9.82
C ILE A 156 -2.01 -1.58 -10.65
N ASP A 157 -1.94 -2.35 -11.73
CA ASP A 157 -3.02 -2.36 -12.72
C ASP A 157 -3.31 -3.75 -13.30
N ASN A 158 -4.39 -3.81 -14.09
CA ASN A 158 -4.76 -4.91 -14.97
C ASN A 158 -4.72 -6.31 -14.31
N GLY A 159 -5.47 -6.46 -13.21
CA GLY A 159 -5.65 -7.77 -12.56
C GLY A 159 -4.45 -8.24 -11.73
N SER A 160 -3.50 -7.37 -11.43
CA SER A 160 -2.38 -7.72 -10.57
C SER A 160 -2.83 -8.11 -9.16
N ILE A 161 -2.12 -9.08 -8.56
CA ILE A 161 -2.39 -9.56 -7.19
C ILE A 161 -1.16 -9.29 -6.35
N VAL A 162 -1.31 -8.49 -5.29
CA VAL A 162 -0.18 -8.01 -4.47
C VAL A 162 -0.47 -8.25 -3.00
N GLU A 163 0.38 -9.01 -2.33
CA GLU A 163 0.20 -9.38 -0.93
C GLU A 163 1.49 -9.19 -0.13
N ARG A 164 1.40 -8.48 0.99
CA ARG A 164 2.54 -8.11 1.86
C ARG A 164 3.74 -7.59 1.05
N CYS A 165 3.53 -6.45 0.40
CA CYS A 165 4.54 -5.85 -0.48
C CYS A 165 4.75 -4.37 -0.18
N PHE A 166 5.93 -3.90 -0.51
CA PHE A 166 6.24 -2.49 -0.66
C PHE A 166 6.45 -2.20 -2.15
N VAL A 167 5.64 -1.32 -2.71
CA VAL A 167 5.74 -0.87 -4.10
C VAL A 167 6.20 0.58 -4.07
N GLY A 168 7.47 0.80 -4.40
CA GLY A 168 8.16 2.08 -4.28
C GLY A 168 7.72 3.14 -5.29
N GLU A 169 8.34 4.30 -5.20
CA GLU A 169 8.04 5.45 -6.05
C GLU A 169 8.13 5.11 -7.53
N SER A 170 7.13 5.51 -8.30
CA SER A 170 7.06 5.31 -9.76
C SER A 170 7.26 3.84 -10.21
N CYS A 171 7.08 2.89 -9.32
CA CYS A 171 7.05 1.47 -9.69
C CYS A 171 5.77 1.14 -10.45
N ARG A 172 5.86 0.13 -11.32
CA ARG A 172 4.71 -0.37 -12.05
C ARG A 172 4.61 -1.89 -11.97
N LEU A 173 3.48 -2.39 -11.46
CA LEU A 173 3.09 -3.80 -11.48
C LEU A 173 1.85 -3.93 -12.35
N ASP A 174 1.93 -4.68 -13.46
CA ASP A 174 0.90 -4.62 -14.49
C ASP A 174 0.68 -5.99 -15.18
N LYS A 175 -0.38 -6.08 -15.97
CA LYS A 175 -0.70 -7.23 -16.83
C LYS A 175 -0.77 -8.54 -16.07
N GLY A 176 -1.51 -8.54 -14.96
CA GLY A 176 -1.72 -9.75 -14.15
C GLY A 176 -0.50 -10.17 -13.33
N PHE A 177 0.45 -9.27 -13.07
CA PHE A 177 1.62 -9.58 -12.24
C PHE A 177 1.21 -9.97 -10.83
N THR A 178 1.78 -11.07 -10.32
CA THR A 178 1.53 -11.54 -8.95
C THR A 178 2.75 -11.30 -8.08
N ALA A 179 2.58 -10.66 -6.93
CA ALA A 179 3.66 -10.40 -6.00
C ALA A 179 3.27 -10.78 -4.57
N ALA A 180 4.15 -11.50 -3.89
CA ALA A 180 4.02 -11.82 -2.48
C ALA A 180 5.34 -11.60 -1.74
N GLU A 181 5.28 -11.10 -0.48
CA GLU A 181 6.45 -10.93 0.40
C GLU A 181 7.62 -10.17 -0.26
N SER A 182 7.32 -9.15 -1.07
CA SER A 182 8.30 -8.54 -1.97
C SER A 182 8.43 -7.04 -1.78
N LEU A 183 9.63 -6.53 -1.98
CA LEU A 183 9.95 -5.12 -1.92
C LEU A 183 10.44 -4.66 -3.30
N PHE A 184 9.73 -3.72 -3.89
CA PHE A 184 10.10 -3.08 -5.16
C PHE A 184 10.45 -1.63 -4.87
N PHE A 185 11.68 -1.22 -5.14
CA PHE A 185 12.11 0.17 -4.96
C PHE A 185 12.07 0.94 -6.27
N ALA A 186 12.24 2.25 -6.17
CA ALA A 186 11.91 3.24 -7.20
C ALA A 186 12.22 2.80 -8.64
N ASN A 187 11.25 3.04 -9.52
CA ASN A 187 11.29 2.77 -10.96
C ASN A 187 11.37 1.29 -11.37
N SER A 188 11.03 0.35 -10.49
CA SER A 188 10.88 -1.06 -10.87
C SER A 188 9.66 -1.25 -11.76
N HIS A 189 9.79 -2.00 -12.85
CA HIS A 189 8.70 -2.30 -13.77
C HIS A 189 8.55 -3.82 -13.96
N CYS A 190 7.39 -4.38 -13.60
CA CYS A 190 7.12 -5.80 -13.64
C CYS A 190 5.78 -6.07 -14.33
N GLU A 191 5.79 -6.98 -15.28
CA GLU A 191 4.60 -7.38 -16.06
C GLU A 191 4.58 -8.89 -16.30
N ASN A 192 3.38 -9.49 -16.40
CA ASN A 192 3.18 -10.88 -16.84
C ASN A 192 4.06 -11.90 -16.12
N GLY A 193 4.19 -11.80 -14.81
CA GLY A 193 5.07 -12.68 -14.05
C GLY A 193 4.67 -12.84 -12.61
N GLU A 194 5.56 -13.50 -11.86
CA GLU A 194 5.40 -13.74 -10.45
C GLU A 194 6.66 -13.33 -9.69
N ALA A 195 6.49 -12.76 -8.52
CA ALA A 195 7.55 -12.43 -7.59
C ALA A 195 7.21 -12.96 -6.19
N ALA A 196 8.08 -13.79 -5.63
CA ALA A 196 7.97 -14.25 -4.27
C ALA A 196 9.26 -13.92 -3.51
N SER A 197 9.12 -13.22 -2.38
CA SER A 197 10.24 -12.85 -1.49
C SER A 197 11.38 -12.10 -2.19
N ILE A 198 11.06 -11.20 -3.11
CA ILE A 198 12.06 -10.42 -3.86
C ILE A 198 12.44 -9.14 -3.10
N PHE A 199 13.71 -8.77 -3.21
CA PHE A 199 14.21 -7.42 -2.94
C PHE A 199 14.71 -6.81 -4.25
N ALA A 200 13.85 -6.10 -4.96
CA ALA A 200 14.22 -5.34 -6.15
C ALA A 200 14.75 -3.97 -5.74
N GLY A 201 16.03 -3.73 -5.95
CA GLY A 201 16.65 -2.43 -5.74
C GLY A 201 16.13 -1.37 -6.72
N PRO A 202 16.43 -0.08 -6.48
CA PRO A 202 16.02 0.98 -7.39
C PRO A 202 16.72 0.83 -8.76
N TYR A 203 15.95 1.10 -9.84
CA TYR A 203 16.33 1.05 -11.27
C TYR A 203 16.61 -0.35 -11.83
#